data_5f469b3b82bf9e474669aee6827f7ec0
#
_entry.id   5f469b3b82bf9e474669aee6827f7ec0
#
_cell.length_a   1.000
_cell.length_b   1.000
_cell.length_c   1.000
_cell.angle_alpha   90.00
_cell.angle_beta   90.00
_cell.angle_gamma   90.00
#
_symmetry.space_group_name_H-M   'P 1'
#
loop_
_entity.id
_entity.type
_entity.pdbx_description
1 polymer ?
#
loop_
_entity_poly.entity_id
_entity_poly.type
_entity_poly.pdbx_seq_one_letter_code
_entity_poly.pdbx_strand_id
1 'polypeptide(L)'
;MCSSDLSNSYSCHYCGYRITKSEVCPKCHEDAIRDLGLGTEKLEEMISKKYNVPVLRMDADTTSTKNSHQKLISEFSSGKYSILVGTQMISKGLNFENVSLVGVINSDSALLMPDFRSSERTYELLSQTAGRVGRFNLPGKVIIQTYNKDNYVYNSVIKNDYNSFFNYEMNIRKKLNYPPYFYICSLMIISDKFESAAEVSNKVKKYLDNNLDETYIILGPSVNSIVKLKNKYRFNILIKYKKDDKLKKVLNEINTMSFK
;
A
#
# COMPACT_ATOMS: atom_id res chain seq x y z
N MET A 1 -5.48 -8.06 1.46
CA MET A 1 -4.34 -8.94 1.77
C MET A 1 -4.81 -9.94 2.79
N CYS A 2 -4.51 -11.22 2.56
CA CYS A 2 -4.77 -12.25 3.55
C CYS A 2 -3.45 -12.52 4.28
N SER A 3 -3.44 -12.48 5.60
CA SER A 3 -2.33 -12.98 6.39
C SER A 3 -2.45 -14.50 6.53
N SER A 4 -1.35 -15.21 6.40
CA SER A 4 -1.27 -16.61 6.80
C SER A 4 -0.98 -16.63 8.30
N ASP A 5 -1.96 -16.98 9.10
CA ASP A 5 -1.71 -17.42 10.46
C ASP A 5 -1.01 -18.79 10.43
N LEU A 6 -0.27 -19.13 11.49
CA LEU A 6 0.29 -20.48 11.72
C LEU A 6 -0.79 -21.59 11.68
N SER A 7 -2.06 -21.22 11.62
CA SER A 7 -3.26 -22.08 11.59
C SER A 7 -3.66 -22.60 10.21
N ASN A 8 -2.76 -22.64 9.22
CA ASN A 8 -3.08 -23.14 7.85
C ASN A 8 -4.35 -22.52 7.22
N SER A 9 -4.62 -21.23 7.52
CA SER A 9 -5.77 -20.48 7.01
C SER A 9 -5.38 -19.08 6.57
N TYR A 10 -6.06 -18.55 5.54
CA TYR A 10 -5.99 -17.15 5.16
C TYR A 10 -7.07 -16.36 5.88
N SER A 11 -6.71 -15.26 6.51
CA SER A 11 -7.63 -14.34 7.15
C SER A 11 -7.60 -12.97 6.51
N CYS A 12 -8.76 -12.39 6.22
CA CYS A 12 -8.85 -11.04 5.71
C CYS A 12 -8.79 -10.04 6.87
N HIS A 13 -7.77 -9.19 6.92
CA HIS A 13 -7.61 -8.16 7.96
C HIS A 13 -8.75 -7.13 8.01
N TYR A 14 -9.50 -6.97 6.91
CA TYR A 14 -10.57 -5.97 6.84
C TYR A 14 -11.93 -6.48 7.33
N CYS A 15 -12.23 -7.75 7.10
CA CYS A 15 -13.56 -8.30 7.42
C CYS A 15 -13.53 -9.56 8.28
N GLY A 16 -12.34 -10.06 8.64
CA GLY A 16 -12.20 -11.29 9.43
C GLY A 16 -12.58 -12.58 8.69
N TYR A 17 -12.91 -12.51 7.39
CA TYR A 17 -13.22 -13.71 6.59
C TYR A 17 -12.04 -14.65 6.60
N ARG A 18 -12.28 -15.92 6.88
CA ARG A 18 -11.26 -16.97 6.92
C ARG A 18 -11.58 -18.06 5.90
N ILE A 19 -10.53 -18.55 5.25
CA ILE A 19 -10.57 -19.67 4.33
C ILE A 19 -9.37 -20.57 4.59
N THR A 20 -9.55 -21.87 4.53
CA THR A 20 -8.45 -22.83 4.66
C THR A 20 -7.45 -22.63 3.53
N LYS A 21 -6.17 -22.67 3.84
CA LYS A 21 -5.10 -22.55 2.86
C LYS A 21 -5.18 -23.75 1.91
N SER A 22 -5.25 -23.48 0.62
CA SER A 22 -5.13 -24.50 -0.42
C SER A 22 -3.74 -24.42 -1.02
N GLU A 23 -3.06 -25.53 -1.16
CA GLU A 23 -1.77 -25.62 -1.86
C GLU A 23 -1.98 -25.64 -3.38
N VAL A 24 -3.19 -25.98 -3.80
CA VAL A 24 -3.55 -26.15 -5.21
C VAL A 24 -4.59 -25.11 -5.61
N CYS A 25 -4.43 -24.51 -6.79
CA CYS A 25 -5.40 -23.56 -7.32
C CYS A 25 -6.77 -24.21 -7.51
N PRO A 26 -7.86 -23.68 -6.93
CA PRO A 26 -9.18 -24.27 -7.05
C PRO A 26 -9.76 -24.22 -8.47
N LYS A 27 -9.17 -23.44 -9.38
CA LYS A 27 -9.62 -23.34 -10.78
C LYS A 27 -8.85 -24.22 -11.75
N CYS A 28 -7.52 -24.22 -11.68
CA CYS A 28 -6.69 -24.99 -12.61
C CYS A 28 -6.07 -26.24 -11.99
N HIS A 29 -6.22 -26.46 -10.69
CA HIS A 29 -5.71 -27.60 -9.92
C HIS A 29 -4.18 -27.77 -9.98
N GLU A 30 -3.46 -26.73 -10.39
CA GLU A 30 -2.00 -26.72 -10.38
C GLU A 30 -1.45 -26.19 -9.05
N ASP A 31 -0.24 -26.64 -8.68
CA ASP A 31 0.53 -26.13 -7.54
C ASP A 31 1.13 -24.74 -7.88
N ALA A 32 0.24 -23.76 -8.03
CA ALA A 32 0.57 -22.40 -8.43
C ALA A 32 0.30 -21.35 -7.33
N ILE A 33 -0.26 -21.78 -6.18
CA ILE A 33 -0.52 -20.87 -5.08
C ILE A 33 0.72 -20.76 -4.22
N ARG A 34 1.37 -19.61 -4.27
CA ARG A 34 2.52 -19.29 -3.43
C ARG A 34 2.21 -18.10 -2.54
N ASP A 35 2.72 -18.14 -1.32
CA ASP A 35 2.62 -17.00 -0.41
C ASP A 35 3.40 -15.81 -0.99
N LEU A 36 2.69 -14.75 -1.36
CA LEU A 36 3.28 -13.49 -1.77
C LEU A 36 3.58 -12.66 -0.52
N GLY A 37 4.86 -12.62 -0.17
CA GLY A 37 5.40 -11.85 0.95
C GLY A 37 5.63 -12.68 2.20
N LEU A 38 6.72 -12.35 2.88
CA LEU A 38 7.04 -12.87 4.20
C LEU A 38 6.36 -11.95 5.22
N GLY A 39 5.46 -12.48 6.04
CA GLY A 39 5.00 -11.79 7.24
C GLY A 39 6.17 -11.53 8.18
N THR A 40 6.07 -10.48 8.99
CA THR A 40 7.12 -10.11 9.96
C THR A 40 7.43 -11.24 10.94
N GLU A 41 6.43 -12.01 11.34
CA GLU A 41 6.56 -13.16 12.22
C GLU A 41 7.40 -14.28 11.60
N LYS A 42 7.07 -14.67 10.37
CA LYS A 42 7.84 -15.69 9.65
C LYS A 42 9.28 -15.24 9.37
N LEU A 43 9.47 -13.95 9.08
CA LEU A 43 10.78 -13.37 8.87
C LEU A 43 11.61 -13.37 10.17
N GLU A 44 11.02 -13.01 11.31
CA GLU A 44 11.62 -13.09 12.64
C GLU A 44 12.11 -14.51 12.94
N GLU A 45 11.24 -15.51 12.74
CA GLU A 45 11.56 -16.92 12.97
C GLU A 45 12.71 -17.41 12.07
N MET A 46 12.65 -17.09 10.77
CA MET A 46 13.69 -17.49 9.81
C MET A 46 15.05 -16.87 10.14
N ILE A 47 15.09 -15.59 10.52
CA ILE A 47 16.33 -14.89 10.85
C ILE A 47 16.88 -15.44 12.18
N SER A 48 16.04 -15.57 13.19
CA SER A 48 16.44 -16.11 14.49
C SER A 48 17.04 -17.50 14.38
N LYS A 49 16.41 -18.39 13.62
CA LYS A 49 16.92 -19.76 13.37
C LYS A 49 18.23 -19.75 12.58
N LYS A 50 18.32 -18.91 11.54
CA LYS A 50 19.49 -18.88 10.64
C LYS A 50 20.75 -18.37 11.32
N TYR A 51 20.61 -17.32 12.13
CA TYR A 51 21.76 -16.64 12.77
C TYR A 51 21.94 -16.98 14.24
N ASN A 52 20.99 -17.71 14.82
CA ASN A 52 20.97 -18.07 16.23
C ASN A 52 21.11 -16.83 17.15
N VAL A 53 20.40 -15.76 16.84
CA VAL A 53 20.36 -14.50 17.58
C VAL A 53 18.94 -14.08 17.88
N PRO A 54 18.70 -13.41 19.02
CA PRO A 54 17.37 -12.87 19.31
C PRO A 54 17.03 -11.74 18.34
N VAL A 55 15.85 -11.82 17.76
CA VAL A 55 15.30 -10.82 16.82
C VAL A 55 14.15 -10.09 17.53
N LEU A 56 14.10 -8.78 17.42
CA LEU A 56 12.97 -7.97 17.91
C LEU A 56 11.99 -7.71 16.78
N ARG A 57 10.72 -8.01 16.98
CA ARG A 57 9.65 -7.71 16.03
C ARG A 57 8.87 -6.47 16.43
N MET A 58 8.62 -5.58 15.47
CA MET A 58 7.86 -4.35 15.65
C MET A 58 6.89 -4.14 14.48
N ASP A 59 5.64 -4.45 14.71
CA ASP A 59 4.52 -4.32 13.76
C ASP A 59 3.24 -3.89 14.48
N ALA A 60 2.11 -3.87 13.77
CA ALA A 60 0.82 -3.46 14.33
C ALA A 60 0.37 -4.37 15.49
N ASP A 61 0.68 -5.67 15.42
CA ASP A 61 0.27 -6.64 16.43
C ASP A 61 1.08 -6.47 17.72
N THR A 62 2.40 -6.29 17.61
CA THR A 62 3.30 -6.10 18.76
C THR A 62 3.19 -4.71 19.39
N THR A 63 2.63 -3.74 18.66
CA THR A 63 2.49 -2.34 19.12
C THR A 63 1.06 -1.95 19.48
N SER A 64 0.15 -2.92 19.61
CA SER A 64 -1.27 -2.69 19.89
C SER A 64 -1.58 -2.14 21.30
N THR A 65 -0.69 -2.36 22.27
CA THR A 65 -0.88 -1.91 23.65
C THR A 65 -0.23 -0.56 23.92
N LYS A 66 -0.79 0.20 24.87
CA LYS A 66 -0.27 1.51 25.28
C LYS A 66 1.19 1.37 25.76
N ASN A 67 2.09 2.22 25.26
CA ASN A 67 3.52 2.26 25.55
C ASN A 67 4.37 1.09 24.99
N SER A 68 3.78 0.08 24.31
CA SER A 68 4.55 -1.03 23.73
C SER A 68 5.58 -0.54 22.70
N HIS A 69 5.21 0.45 21.90
CA HIS A 69 6.10 1.05 20.90
C HIS A 69 7.39 1.63 21.55
N GLN A 70 7.25 2.44 22.60
CA GLN A 70 8.40 3.04 23.30
C GLN A 70 9.27 1.98 23.99
N LYS A 71 8.65 0.95 24.55
CA LYS A 71 9.35 -0.18 25.20
C LYS A 71 10.22 -0.92 24.17
N LEU A 72 9.67 -1.29 23.01
CA LEU A 72 10.42 -1.99 21.96
C LEU A 72 11.59 -1.16 21.44
N ILE A 73 11.41 0.16 21.27
CA ILE A 73 12.50 1.07 20.87
C ILE A 73 13.60 1.08 21.92
N SER A 74 13.26 1.21 23.20
CA SER A 74 14.22 1.22 24.29
C SER A 74 14.99 -0.10 24.38
N GLU A 75 14.33 -1.23 24.21
CA GLU A 75 14.98 -2.56 24.20
C GLU A 75 15.95 -2.73 23.03
N PHE A 76 15.61 -2.24 21.85
CA PHE A 76 16.53 -2.27 20.70
C PHE A 76 17.70 -1.30 20.88
N SER A 77 17.44 -0.08 21.34
CA SER A 77 18.47 0.94 21.58
C SER A 77 19.47 0.54 22.68
N SER A 78 19.04 -0.27 23.67
CA SER A 78 19.92 -0.78 24.73
C SER A 78 20.90 -1.85 24.23
N GLY A 79 20.80 -2.30 22.98
CA GLY A 79 21.65 -3.35 22.42
C GLY A 79 21.26 -4.77 22.83
N LYS A 80 20.11 -4.94 23.49
CA LYS A 80 19.59 -6.27 23.88
C LYS A 80 19.30 -7.15 22.65
N TYR A 81 18.94 -6.52 21.53
CA TYR A 81 18.68 -7.19 20.25
C TYR A 81 19.58 -6.64 19.16
N SER A 82 20.18 -7.53 18.39
CA SER A 82 21.04 -7.17 17.25
C SER A 82 20.26 -6.93 15.97
N ILE A 83 19.05 -7.44 15.86
CA ILE A 83 18.20 -7.37 14.66
C ILE A 83 16.80 -6.90 15.06
N LEU A 84 16.31 -5.91 14.31
CA LEU A 84 14.93 -5.42 14.36
C LEU A 84 14.23 -5.75 13.05
N VAL A 85 13.12 -6.45 13.13
CA VAL A 85 12.23 -6.75 11.99
C VAL A 85 10.93 -6.00 12.17
N GLY A 86 10.42 -5.41 11.10
CA GLY A 86 9.12 -4.74 11.19
C GLY A 86 8.61 -4.23 9.86
N THR A 87 7.46 -3.59 9.93
CA THR A 87 6.82 -2.94 8.77
C THR A 87 7.34 -1.50 8.59
N GLN A 88 6.67 -0.72 7.76
CA GLN A 88 6.98 0.71 7.56
C GLN A 88 7.02 1.53 8.86
N MET A 89 6.50 1.02 9.98
CA MET A 89 6.53 1.69 11.28
C MET A 89 7.96 1.96 11.76
N ILE A 90 8.90 1.05 11.47
CA ILE A 90 10.30 1.22 11.88
C ILE A 90 11.07 2.24 11.03
N SER A 91 10.55 2.60 9.86
CA SER A 91 11.17 3.60 8.98
C SER A 91 10.81 5.04 9.37
N LYS A 92 9.72 5.24 10.14
CA LYS A 92 9.23 6.58 10.50
C LYS A 92 9.59 6.95 11.94
N GLY A 93 10.24 8.10 12.11
CA GLY A 93 10.45 8.72 13.44
C GLY A 93 11.49 8.06 14.35
N LEU A 94 12.01 6.89 14.04
CA LEU A 94 13.00 6.20 14.86
C LEU A 94 14.42 6.58 14.47
N ASN A 95 15.24 6.86 15.45
CA ASN A 95 16.66 7.17 15.25
C ASN A 95 17.50 6.17 16.06
N PHE A 96 18.19 5.28 15.37
CA PHE A 96 19.08 4.32 15.99
C PHE A 96 20.52 4.66 15.61
N GLU A 97 21.37 4.86 16.62
CA GLU A 97 22.74 5.32 16.42
C GLU A 97 23.66 4.24 15.85
N ASN A 98 23.38 2.98 16.14
CA ASN A 98 24.26 1.85 15.86
C ASN A 98 23.77 0.92 14.73
N VAL A 99 22.97 1.43 13.78
CA VAL A 99 22.49 0.61 12.65
C VAL A 99 23.48 0.68 11.50
N SER A 100 24.15 -0.44 11.23
CA SER A 100 25.12 -0.58 10.12
C SER A 100 24.50 -1.16 8.85
N LEU A 101 23.38 -1.91 8.96
CA LEU A 101 22.71 -2.56 7.83
C LEU A 101 21.20 -2.39 7.92
N VAL A 102 20.59 -1.99 6.79
CA VAL A 102 19.14 -2.03 6.61
C VAL A 102 18.80 -2.84 5.37
N GLY A 103 17.88 -3.81 5.53
CA GLY A 103 17.31 -4.59 4.45
C GLY A 103 15.86 -4.20 4.18
N VAL A 104 15.54 -3.82 2.95
CA VAL A 104 14.16 -3.60 2.50
C VAL A 104 13.73 -4.80 1.68
N ILE A 105 12.78 -5.57 2.20
CA ILE A 105 12.30 -6.79 1.57
C ILE A 105 11.04 -6.48 0.78
N ASN A 106 10.96 -7.02 -0.45
CA ASN A 106 9.80 -6.90 -1.34
C ASN A 106 9.32 -5.44 -1.51
N SER A 107 10.26 -4.55 -1.88
CA SER A 107 9.97 -3.14 -2.09
C SER A 107 8.95 -2.88 -3.22
N ASP A 108 8.83 -3.81 -4.18
CA ASP A 108 7.90 -3.71 -5.31
C ASP A 108 6.42 -3.71 -4.87
N SER A 109 6.09 -4.33 -3.75
CA SER A 109 4.71 -4.36 -3.24
C SER A 109 4.13 -2.96 -3.01
N ALA A 110 4.96 -2.01 -2.60
CA ALA A 110 4.56 -0.62 -2.42
C ALA A 110 4.32 0.10 -3.75
N LEU A 111 5.14 -0.19 -4.78
CA LEU A 111 4.99 0.36 -6.13
C LEU A 111 3.75 -0.18 -6.85
N LEU A 112 3.37 -1.43 -6.58
CA LEU A 112 2.22 -2.09 -7.21
C LEU A 112 0.86 -1.70 -6.61
N MET A 113 0.84 -0.87 -5.58
CA MET A 113 -0.42 -0.37 -5.02
C MET A 113 -1.16 0.49 -6.06
N PRO A 114 -2.47 0.30 -6.26
CA PRO A 114 -3.27 1.04 -7.23
C PRO A 114 -3.58 2.48 -6.74
N ASP A 115 -2.55 3.26 -6.50
CA ASP A 115 -2.60 4.67 -6.11
C ASP A 115 -1.58 5.44 -6.95
N PHE A 116 -1.97 6.57 -7.52
CA PHE A 116 -1.07 7.40 -8.32
C PHE A 116 0.15 7.93 -7.54
N ARG A 117 0.10 7.87 -6.21
CA ARG A 117 1.19 8.26 -5.31
C ARG A 117 2.09 7.09 -4.89
N SER A 118 1.90 5.91 -5.46
CA SER A 118 2.68 4.72 -5.05
C SER A 118 4.17 4.93 -5.21
N SER A 119 4.59 5.51 -6.33
CA SER A 119 5.99 5.81 -6.62
C SER A 119 6.56 6.84 -5.65
N GLU A 120 5.82 7.93 -5.39
CA GLU A 120 6.21 8.98 -4.43
C GLU A 120 6.39 8.41 -3.02
N ARG A 121 5.39 7.67 -2.54
CA ARG A 121 5.46 7.03 -1.21
C ARG A 121 6.60 6.03 -1.08
N THR A 122 6.87 5.29 -2.17
CA THR A 122 7.99 4.34 -2.19
C THR A 122 9.32 5.08 -2.17
N TYR A 123 9.47 6.15 -2.97
CA TYR A 123 10.65 6.98 -2.96
C TYR A 123 10.91 7.58 -1.57
N GLU A 124 9.89 8.17 -0.95
CA GLU A 124 9.98 8.74 0.40
C GLU A 124 10.40 7.70 1.43
N LEU A 125 9.76 6.53 1.42
CA LEU A 125 10.06 5.44 2.34
C LEU A 125 11.51 4.97 2.20
N LEU A 126 11.96 4.72 0.98
CA LEU A 126 13.31 4.23 0.70
C LEU A 126 14.37 5.29 1.02
N SER A 127 14.12 6.56 0.68
CA SER A 127 15.02 7.66 1.00
C SER A 127 15.14 7.90 2.51
N GLN A 128 14.03 7.84 3.24
CA GLN A 128 14.03 7.93 4.70
C GLN A 128 14.80 6.75 5.32
N THR A 129 14.61 5.56 4.78
CA THR A 129 15.30 4.35 5.23
C THR A 129 16.80 4.44 4.96
N ALA A 130 17.20 4.89 3.78
CA ALA A 130 18.60 5.09 3.41
C ALA A 130 19.28 6.15 4.28
N GLY A 131 18.60 7.22 4.60
CA GLY A 131 19.13 8.30 5.44
C GLY A 131 19.32 7.95 6.93
N ARG A 132 18.95 6.73 7.35
CA ARG A 132 19.09 6.28 8.76
C ARG A 132 20.36 5.49 9.00
N VAL A 133 21.00 5.04 7.97
CA VAL A 133 22.20 4.18 8.02
C VAL A 133 23.45 5.02 7.86
N GLY A 134 24.54 4.64 8.53
CA GLY A 134 25.82 5.32 8.38
C GLY A 134 25.95 6.65 9.12
N ARG A 135 25.16 6.84 10.18
CA ARG A 135 25.33 7.98 11.08
C ARG A 135 26.44 7.68 12.12
N PHE A 136 27.00 8.72 12.69
CA PHE A 136 28.02 8.60 13.77
C PHE A 136 29.27 7.80 13.41
N ASN A 137 29.84 8.03 12.20
CA ASN A 137 31.13 7.45 11.73
C ASN A 137 31.12 5.91 11.49
N LEU A 138 29.97 5.26 11.48
CA LEU A 138 29.87 3.87 11.08
C LEU A 138 29.50 3.77 9.59
N PRO A 139 30.26 3.01 8.77
CA PRO A 139 29.88 2.76 7.40
C PRO A 139 28.55 1.99 7.38
N GLY A 140 27.54 2.57 6.76
CA GLY A 140 26.21 1.97 6.69
C GLY A 140 25.92 1.42 5.30
N LYS A 141 25.17 0.31 5.23
CA LYS A 141 24.75 -0.32 3.99
C LYS A 141 23.23 -0.48 3.96
N VAL A 142 22.61 -0.11 2.83
CA VAL A 142 21.20 -0.39 2.56
C VAL A 142 21.11 -1.37 1.41
N ILE A 143 20.32 -2.42 1.60
CA ILE A 143 20.03 -3.42 0.57
C ILE A 143 18.54 -3.39 0.29
N ILE A 144 18.19 -3.13 -0.96
CA ILE A 144 16.79 -3.09 -1.42
C ILE A 144 16.56 -4.31 -2.32
N GLN A 145 15.64 -5.18 -1.91
CA GLN A 145 15.22 -6.32 -2.71
C GLN A 145 14.10 -5.87 -3.66
N THR A 146 14.31 -6.08 -4.96
CA THR A 146 13.35 -5.76 -6.02
C THR A 146 13.46 -6.73 -7.17
N TYR A 147 12.36 -6.95 -7.89
CA TYR A 147 12.31 -7.67 -9.17
C TYR A 147 12.55 -6.74 -10.38
N ASN A 148 12.47 -5.42 -10.18
CA ASN A 148 12.63 -4.41 -11.23
C ASN A 148 13.68 -3.36 -10.85
N LYS A 149 14.96 -3.77 -10.88
CA LYS A 149 16.09 -2.91 -10.51
C LYS A 149 16.22 -1.63 -11.33
N ASP A 150 15.70 -1.64 -12.57
CA ASP A 150 15.82 -0.52 -13.51
C ASP A 150 14.68 0.50 -13.37
N ASN A 151 13.78 0.31 -12.42
CA ASN A 151 12.73 1.28 -12.12
C ASN A 151 13.34 2.62 -11.67
N TYR A 152 12.83 3.72 -12.22
CA TYR A 152 13.31 5.08 -11.96
C TYR A 152 13.30 5.46 -10.47
N VAL A 153 12.36 4.90 -9.67
CA VAL A 153 12.29 5.15 -8.23
C VAL A 153 13.55 4.65 -7.54
N TYR A 154 13.95 3.40 -7.80
CA TYR A 154 15.15 2.82 -7.20
C TYR A 154 16.42 3.52 -7.66
N ASN A 155 16.52 3.81 -8.97
CA ASN A 155 17.65 4.53 -9.52
C ASN A 155 17.84 5.92 -8.88
N SER A 156 16.74 6.63 -8.64
CA SER A 156 16.78 7.95 -8.01
C SER A 156 17.13 7.86 -6.51
N VAL A 157 16.67 6.84 -5.81
CA VAL A 157 17.04 6.60 -4.40
C VAL A 157 18.52 6.27 -4.28
N ILE A 158 19.05 5.37 -5.12
CA ILE A 158 20.46 4.96 -5.11
C ILE A 158 21.40 6.15 -5.39
N LYS A 159 21.01 7.01 -6.32
CA LYS A 159 21.77 8.21 -6.69
C LYS A 159 21.55 9.39 -5.76
N ASN A 160 20.61 9.27 -4.81
CA ASN A 160 20.12 10.37 -3.99
C ASN A 160 19.69 11.60 -4.83
N ASP A 161 19.04 11.34 -5.96
CA ASP A 161 18.66 12.35 -6.95
C ASP A 161 17.15 12.58 -6.94
N TYR A 162 16.69 13.44 -6.04
CA TYR A 162 15.29 13.86 -5.95
C TYR A 162 14.81 14.57 -7.21
N ASN A 163 15.67 15.38 -7.84
CA ASN A 163 15.27 16.17 -9.00
C ASN A 163 14.92 15.26 -10.19
N SER A 164 15.72 14.24 -10.46
CA SER A 164 15.40 13.26 -11.49
C SER A 164 14.12 12.50 -11.19
N PHE A 165 13.91 12.08 -9.94
CA PHE A 165 12.64 11.46 -9.51
C PHE A 165 11.46 12.40 -9.76
N PHE A 166 11.54 13.63 -9.25
CA PHE A 166 10.47 14.63 -9.35
C PHE A 166 10.09 14.92 -10.81
N ASN A 167 11.09 15.20 -11.65
CA ASN A 167 10.84 15.51 -13.06
C ASN A 167 10.18 14.36 -13.81
N TYR A 168 10.61 13.12 -13.55
CA TYR A 168 10.03 11.95 -14.18
C TYR A 168 8.57 11.71 -13.70
N GLU A 169 8.35 11.75 -12.40
CA GLU A 169 7.03 11.58 -11.79
C GLU A 169 6.04 12.65 -12.27
N MET A 170 6.46 13.92 -12.29
CA MET A 170 5.61 15.02 -12.74
C MET A 170 5.25 14.91 -14.22
N ASN A 171 6.17 14.42 -15.06
CA ASN A 171 5.88 14.16 -16.48
C ASN A 171 4.81 13.05 -16.64
N ILE A 172 4.91 11.96 -15.90
CA ILE A 172 3.89 10.90 -15.88
C ILE A 172 2.54 11.46 -15.43
N ARG A 173 2.50 12.21 -14.32
CA ARG A 173 1.26 12.78 -13.79
C ARG A 173 0.60 13.75 -14.78
N LYS A 174 1.41 14.54 -15.49
CA LYS A 174 0.91 15.43 -16.54
C LYS A 174 0.28 14.65 -17.69
N LYS A 175 0.97 13.62 -18.18
CA LYS A 175 0.49 12.76 -19.30
C LYS A 175 -0.77 11.99 -18.94
N LEU A 176 -0.90 11.56 -17.70
CA LEU A 176 -2.01 10.74 -17.22
C LEU A 176 -3.12 11.55 -16.53
N ASN A 177 -3.05 12.88 -16.55
CA ASN A 177 -4.03 13.76 -15.92
C ASN A 177 -4.23 13.47 -14.43
N TYR A 178 -3.11 13.42 -13.68
CA TYR A 178 -3.10 13.28 -12.24
C TYR A 178 -2.73 14.59 -11.52
N PRO A 179 -2.99 14.72 -10.22
CA PRO A 179 -2.53 15.86 -9.42
C PRO A 179 -1.01 16.06 -9.53
N PRO A 180 -0.53 17.31 -9.59
CA PRO A 180 -1.25 18.57 -9.39
C PRO A 180 -1.92 19.15 -10.65
N TYR A 181 -1.86 18.49 -11.79
CA TYR A 181 -2.40 19.00 -13.04
C TYR A 181 -3.92 18.87 -13.14
N PHE A 182 -4.49 17.89 -12.48
CA PHE A 182 -5.93 17.65 -12.36
C PHE A 182 -6.29 17.36 -10.91
N TYR A 183 -7.49 17.69 -10.52
CA TYR A 183 -8.11 17.21 -9.29
C TYR A 183 -8.70 15.83 -9.53
N ILE A 184 -8.87 15.08 -8.45
CA ILE A 184 -9.48 13.75 -8.48
C ILE A 184 -10.62 13.70 -7.48
N CYS A 185 -11.78 13.24 -7.95
CA CYS A 185 -12.91 12.86 -7.12
C CYS A 185 -13.18 11.37 -7.32
N SER A 186 -13.33 10.64 -6.22
CA SER A 186 -13.66 9.22 -6.25
C SER A 186 -15.04 9.01 -5.63
N LEU A 187 -15.96 8.43 -6.41
CA LEU A 187 -17.28 8.04 -5.96
C LEU A 187 -17.26 6.55 -5.68
N MET A 188 -17.64 6.17 -4.45
CA MET A 188 -17.74 4.78 -4.04
C MET A 188 -19.19 4.40 -3.87
N ILE A 189 -19.66 3.46 -4.66
CA ILE A 189 -21.00 2.89 -4.61
C ILE A 189 -20.92 1.59 -3.81
N ILE A 190 -21.74 1.47 -2.79
CA ILE A 190 -21.71 0.36 -1.84
C ILE A 190 -23.09 -0.27 -1.74
N SER A 191 -23.19 -1.61 -1.87
CA SER A 191 -24.42 -2.37 -1.69
C SER A 191 -24.16 -3.75 -1.08
N ASP A 192 -25.17 -4.33 -0.47
CA ASP A 192 -25.13 -5.69 0.06
C ASP A 192 -25.13 -6.75 -1.06
N LYS A 193 -25.63 -6.40 -2.26
CA LYS A 193 -25.65 -7.26 -3.44
C LYS A 193 -24.74 -6.72 -4.53
N PHE A 194 -24.00 -7.61 -5.17
CA PHE A 194 -23.07 -7.25 -6.24
C PHE A 194 -23.79 -6.62 -7.44
N GLU A 195 -24.89 -7.25 -7.85
CA GLU A 195 -25.71 -6.83 -8.99
C GLU A 195 -26.26 -5.43 -8.76
N SER A 196 -26.80 -5.15 -7.56
CA SER A 196 -27.31 -3.82 -7.19
C SER A 196 -26.19 -2.76 -7.20
N ALA A 197 -25.01 -3.08 -6.68
CA ALA A 197 -23.87 -2.16 -6.72
C ALA A 197 -23.46 -1.84 -8.16
N ALA A 198 -23.41 -2.86 -9.03
CA ALA A 198 -23.08 -2.72 -10.44
C ALA A 198 -24.13 -1.88 -11.19
N GLU A 199 -25.42 -2.18 -11.00
CA GLU A 199 -26.51 -1.45 -11.63
C GLU A 199 -26.54 0.02 -11.23
N VAL A 200 -26.49 0.31 -9.93
CA VAL A 200 -26.48 1.69 -9.43
C VAL A 200 -25.24 2.43 -9.93
N SER A 201 -24.08 1.78 -9.95
CA SER A 201 -22.85 2.42 -10.46
C SER A 201 -22.96 2.77 -11.95
N ASN A 202 -23.60 1.94 -12.76
CA ASN A 202 -23.88 2.25 -14.17
C ASN A 202 -24.89 3.40 -14.34
N LYS A 203 -25.94 3.44 -13.50
CA LYS A 203 -26.91 4.56 -13.49
C LYS A 203 -26.20 5.88 -13.12
N VAL A 204 -25.36 5.87 -12.09
CA VAL A 204 -24.55 7.02 -11.67
C VAL A 204 -23.60 7.46 -12.79
N LYS A 205 -22.90 6.52 -13.41
CA LYS A 205 -22.01 6.83 -14.54
C LYS A 205 -22.75 7.52 -15.69
N LYS A 206 -23.87 6.96 -16.10
CA LYS A 206 -24.71 7.55 -17.16
C LYS A 206 -25.21 8.96 -16.79
N TYR A 207 -25.57 9.17 -15.52
CA TYR A 207 -25.96 10.50 -15.05
C TYR A 207 -24.82 11.49 -15.12
N LEU A 208 -23.63 11.09 -14.69
CA LEU A 208 -22.42 11.91 -14.78
C LEU A 208 -22.08 12.27 -16.23
N ASP A 209 -22.14 11.30 -17.15
CA ASP A 209 -21.86 11.50 -18.58
C ASP A 209 -22.85 12.47 -19.25
N ASN A 210 -24.10 12.49 -18.81
CA ASN A 210 -25.13 13.38 -19.33
C ASN A 210 -25.06 14.82 -18.79
N ASN A 211 -24.47 15.00 -17.59
CA ASN A 211 -24.49 16.31 -16.89
C ASN A 211 -23.12 17.00 -16.80
N LEU A 212 -22.04 16.27 -17.08
CA LEU A 212 -20.69 16.81 -17.14
C LEU A 212 -20.21 16.81 -18.60
N ASP A 213 -19.45 17.82 -18.97
CA ASP A 213 -18.90 17.98 -20.30
C ASP A 213 -17.52 17.27 -20.45
N GLU A 214 -16.94 17.33 -21.65
CA GLU A 214 -15.69 16.67 -22.00
C GLU A 214 -14.45 17.12 -21.20
N THR A 215 -14.57 18.19 -20.41
CA THR A 215 -13.49 18.66 -19.53
C THR A 215 -13.33 17.76 -18.30
N TYR A 216 -14.32 16.91 -18.03
CA TYR A 216 -14.31 15.90 -16.98
C TYR A 216 -14.00 14.52 -17.56
N ILE A 217 -12.93 13.89 -17.07
CA ILE A 217 -12.55 12.53 -17.46
C ILE A 217 -13.18 11.58 -16.44
N ILE A 218 -14.21 10.84 -16.84
CA ILE A 218 -14.95 9.95 -15.97
C ILE A 218 -14.58 8.50 -16.28
N LEU A 219 -13.86 7.84 -15.37
CA LEU A 219 -13.36 6.49 -15.49
C LEU A 219 -14.18 5.53 -14.63
N GLY A 220 -14.44 4.35 -15.14
CA GLY A 220 -15.27 3.33 -14.48
C GLY A 220 -16.69 3.31 -15.04
N PRO A 221 -17.65 2.65 -14.33
CA PRO A 221 -17.47 2.03 -13.03
C PRO A 221 -16.55 0.81 -13.05
N SER A 222 -15.78 0.63 -12.00
CA SER A 222 -14.91 -0.52 -11.82
C SER A 222 -15.11 -1.11 -10.42
N VAL A 223 -14.88 -2.40 -10.30
CA VAL A 223 -14.87 -3.07 -8.99
C VAL A 223 -13.69 -2.53 -8.19
N ASN A 224 -13.94 -2.20 -6.93
CA ASN A 224 -12.87 -1.71 -6.05
C ASN A 224 -11.81 -2.80 -5.81
N SER A 225 -10.56 -2.43 -5.56
CA SER A 225 -9.47 -3.37 -5.23
C SER A 225 -9.82 -4.30 -4.06
N ILE A 226 -10.63 -3.81 -3.10
CA ILE A 226 -11.27 -4.63 -2.07
C ILE A 226 -12.74 -4.76 -2.47
N VAL A 227 -13.05 -5.83 -3.19
CA VAL A 227 -14.36 -6.11 -3.78
C VAL A 227 -15.48 -6.12 -2.74
N LYS A 228 -15.22 -6.75 -1.60
CA LYS A 228 -16.19 -6.91 -0.50
C LYS A 228 -15.56 -6.56 0.84
N LEU A 229 -16.18 -5.66 1.60
CA LEU A 229 -15.76 -5.28 2.93
C LEU A 229 -16.97 -5.21 3.86
N LYS A 230 -16.90 -5.87 5.03
CA LYS A 230 -18.01 -5.94 5.99
C LYS A 230 -19.33 -6.37 5.32
N ASN A 231 -19.27 -7.41 4.50
CA ASN A 231 -20.37 -7.95 3.69
C ASN A 231 -20.97 -7.02 2.63
N LYS A 232 -20.32 -5.88 2.31
CA LYS A 232 -20.79 -4.94 1.29
C LYS A 232 -19.85 -4.93 0.08
N TYR A 233 -20.43 -5.01 -1.11
CA TYR A 233 -19.74 -4.88 -2.39
C TYR A 233 -19.49 -3.43 -2.73
N ARG A 234 -18.38 -3.15 -3.42
CA ARG A 234 -17.88 -1.81 -3.65
C ARG A 234 -17.49 -1.61 -5.10
N PHE A 235 -18.08 -0.60 -5.72
CA PHE A 235 -17.72 -0.11 -7.04
C PHE A 235 -17.16 1.31 -6.93
N ASN A 236 -16.30 1.67 -7.86
CA ASN A 236 -15.64 2.96 -7.87
C ASN A 236 -15.79 3.65 -9.23
N ILE A 237 -16.09 4.94 -9.23
CA ILE A 237 -16.03 5.83 -10.37
C ILE A 237 -15.04 6.92 -10.04
N LEU A 238 -14.06 7.12 -10.91
CA LEU A 238 -13.02 8.14 -10.75
C LEU A 238 -13.26 9.28 -11.72
N ILE A 239 -13.34 10.51 -11.20
CA ILE A 239 -13.53 11.72 -11.99
C ILE A 239 -12.26 12.56 -11.88
N LYS A 240 -11.62 12.87 -13.00
CA LYS A 240 -10.49 13.81 -13.06
C LYS A 240 -10.97 15.11 -13.70
N TYR A 241 -10.63 16.25 -13.12
CA TYR A 241 -11.12 17.56 -13.56
C TYR A 241 -10.15 18.68 -13.22
N LYS A 242 -10.27 19.82 -13.92
CA LYS A 242 -9.47 21.04 -13.65
C LYS A 242 -10.24 22.10 -12.90
N LYS A 243 -11.54 22.22 -13.18
CA LYS A 243 -12.46 23.17 -12.56
C LYS A 243 -13.66 22.46 -11.98
N ASP A 244 -14.20 22.95 -10.90
CA ASP A 244 -15.27 22.25 -10.18
C ASP A 244 -16.65 22.96 -10.33
N ASP A 245 -16.80 23.81 -11.34
CA ASP A 245 -17.97 24.70 -11.52
C ASP A 245 -19.32 23.94 -11.53
N LYS A 246 -19.35 22.73 -12.09
CA LYS A 246 -20.53 21.90 -12.18
C LYS A 246 -20.54 20.68 -11.27
N LEU A 247 -19.35 20.17 -10.92
CA LEU A 247 -19.20 18.88 -10.26
C LEU A 247 -19.94 18.83 -8.91
N LYS A 248 -19.77 19.85 -8.06
CA LYS A 248 -20.45 19.92 -6.77
C LYS A 248 -21.96 19.83 -6.89
N LYS A 249 -22.55 20.53 -7.88
CA LYS A 249 -24.00 20.50 -8.11
C LYS A 249 -24.45 19.10 -8.50
N VAL A 250 -23.78 18.50 -9.48
CA VAL A 250 -24.08 17.15 -9.97
C VAL A 250 -23.93 16.09 -8.86
N LEU A 251 -22.88 16.20 -8.03
CA LEU A 251 -22.69 15.30 -6.88
C LEU A 251 -23.78 15.44 -5.82
N ASN A 252 -24.24 16.67 -5.53
CA ASN A 252 -25.35 16.89 -4.62
C ASN A 252 -26.65 16.31 -5.16
N GLU A 253 -26.92 16.44 -6.46
CA GLU A 253 -28.07 15.82 -7.11
C GLU A 253 -28.02 14.29 -7.00
N ILE A 254 -26.86 13.67 -7.27
CA ILE A 254 -26.67 12.22 -7.10
C ILE A 254 -26.96 11.77 -5.66
N ASN A 255 -26.51 12.53 -4.65
CA ASN A 255 -26.74 12.17 -3.24
C ASN A 255 -28.22 12.24 -2.84
N THR A 256 -29.02 13.05 -3.52
CA THR A 256 -30.47 13.17 -3.26
C THR A 256 -31.30 12.17 -4.06
N MET A 257 -30.72 11.55 -5.09
CA MET A 257 -31.42 10.56 -5.91
C MET A 257 -31.62 9.24 -5.18
N SER A 258 -32.83 8.74 -5.19
CA SER A 258 -33.13 7.38 -4.76
C SER A 258 -32.90 6.43 -5.94
N PHE A 259 -31.79 5.75 -5.96
CA PHE A 259 -31.51 4.67 -6.93
C PHE A 259 -32.19 3.39 -6.47
N LYS A 260 -33.51 3.31 -6.72
CA LYS A 260 -34.30 2.06 -6.52
C LYS A 260 -34.05 1.09 -7.66
#